data_db48c11cc3077b5f5019a873ce15d91f
#
_entry.id   db48c11cc3077b5f5019a873ce15d91f
#
_cell.length_a   1.000
_cell.length_b   1.000
_cell.length_c   1.000
_cell.angle_alpha   90.00
_cell.angle_beta   90.00
_cell.angle_gamma   90.00
#
_symmetry.space_group_name_H-M   'P 1'
#
loop_
_entity.id
_entity.type
_entity.pdbx_description
1 polymer ?
#
loop_
_entity_poly.entity_id
_entity_poly.type
_entity_poly.pdbx_seq_one_letter_code
_entity_poly.pdbx_strand_id
1 'polypeptide(L)'
;NLITGVYTPTSGTVTFAGQDITGMQPHRIAKLGIARTFQNIRLFREMSVIENVMVAQHMRMGANLIEATLRLPSYLRKERQQIERARELLNEVGLLQYADARSTSLPYGKQRRLEIARALATDPKLLFLDEPAAGMNPQESVELMEFIRSIRDKFKLSIVLIEHHMQVVMGVCNRLYVL
;
A
#
# COMPACT_ATOMS: atom_id res chain seq x y z
N ASN A 1 -7.72 -12.86 -2.77
CA ASN A 1 -9.10 -12.32 -2.59
C ASN A 1 -9.73 -12.83 -1.28
N LEU A 2 -9.60 -14.11 -0.93
CA LEU A 2 -10.16 -14.71 0.31
C LEU A 2 -9.54 -14.10 1.59
N ILE A 3 -8.21 -13.97 1.66
CA ILE A 3 -7.48 -13.44 2.83
C ILE A 3 -7.81 -11.97 3.10
N THR A 4 -8.10 -11.21 2.06
CA THR A 4 -8.43 -9.78 2.17
C THR A 4 -9.93 -9.50 2.28
N GLY A 5 -10.75 -10.55 2.43
CA GLY A 5 -12.20 -10.45 2.68
C GLY A 5 -13.02 -9.98 1.50
N VAL A 6 -12.47 -10.00 0.27
CA VAL A 6 -13.23 -9.71 -0.97
C VAL A 6 -14.23 -10.82 -1.26
N TYR A 7 -13.86 -12.06 -0.97
CA TYR A 7 -14.73 -13.23 -1.04
C TYR A 7 -14.71 -13.98 0.30
N THR A 8 -15.85 -14.55 0.65
CA THR A 8 -15.96 -15.42 1.81
C THR A 8 -15.56 -16.84 1.42
N PRO A 9 -14.67 -17.53 2.15
CA PRO A 9 -14.33 -18.91 1.87
C PRO A 9 -15.54 -19.83 2.10
N THR A 10 -15.72 -20.83 1.24
CA THR A 10 -16.79 -21.83 1.38
C THR A 10 -16.49 -22.80 2.54
N SER A 11 -15.21 -23.04 2.81
CA SER A 11 -14.74 -23.91 3.90
C SER A 11 -13.34 -23.49 4.32
N GLY A 12 -12.89 -23.96 5.50
CA GLY A 12 -11.60 -23.61 6.05
C GLY A 12 -11.60 -22.28 6.82
N THR A 13 -10.48 -21.98 7.45
CA THR A 13 -10.28 -20.79 8.28
C THR A 13 -9.06 -20.00 7.84
N VAL A 14 -9.10 -18.69 8.00
CA VAL A 14 -7.98 -17.78 7.76
C VAL A 14 -7.61 -17.13 9.08
N THR A 15 -6.37 -17.32 9.52
CA THR A 15 -5.86 -16.74 10.76
C THR A 15 -4.73 -15.76 10.47
N PHE A 16 -4.77 -14.57 11.07
CA PHE A 16 -3.73 -13.56 10.97
C PHE A 16 -3.31 -13.12 12.39
N ALA A 17 -2.01 -13.21 12.69
CA ALA A 17 -1.45 -12.84 13.99
C ALA A 17 -2.20 -13.48 15.19
N GLY A 18 -2.63 -14.74 15.05
CA GLY A 18 -3.36 -15.48 16.08
C GLY A 18 -4.87 -15.19 16.15
N GLN A 19 -5.38 -14.28 15.32
CA GLN A 19 -6.80 -13.94 15.26
C GLN A 19 -7.46 -14.55 14.03
N ASP A 20 -8.62 -15.18 14.21
CA ASP A 20 -9.46 -15.62 13.08
C ASP A 20 -10.06 -14.41 12.36
N ILE A 21 -9.81 -14.32 11.05
CA ILE A 21 -10.30 -13.27 10.17
C ILE A 21 -11.24 -13.83 9.09
N THR A 22 -11.67 -15.07 9.20
CA THR A 22 -12.53 -15.75 8.23
C THR A 22 -13.83 -15.00 8.04
N GLY A 23 -14.17 -14.62 6.80
CA GLY A 23 -15.39 -13.87 6.48
C GLY A 23 -15.46 -12.45 7.04
N MET A 24 -14.34 -11.95 7.60
CA MET A 24 -14.27 -10.58 8.10
C MET A 24 -14.32 -9.57 6.94
N GLN A 25 -14.99 -8.45 7.14
CA GLN A 25 -15.08 -7.39 6.12
C GLN A 25 -13.72 -6.74 5.84
N PRO A 26 -13.43 -6.34 4.58
CA PRO A 26 -12.12 -5.82 4.16
C PRO A 26 -11.60 -4.65 5.02
N HIS A 27 -12.47 -3.71 5.41
CA HIS A 27 -12.06 -2.57 6.23
C HIS A 27 -11.60 -2.96 7.64
N ARG A 28 -12.15 -4.06 8.21
CA ARG A 28 -11.71 -4.60 9.50
C ARG A 28 -10.37 -5.30 9.37
N ILE A 29 -10.18 -6.07 8.28
CA ILE A 29 -8.91 -6.72 7.94
C ILE A 29 -7.81 -5.67 7.76
N ALA A 30 -8.10 -4.57 7.05
CA ALA A 30 -7.15 -3.47 6.89
C ALA A 30 -6.74 -2.84 8.23
N LYS A 31 -7.66 -2.68 9.18
CA LYS A 31 -7.36 -2.19 10.54
C LYS A 31 -6.44 -3.11 11.34
N LEU A 32 -6.43 -4.41 11.06
CA LEU A 32 -5.51 -5.37 11.69
C LEU A 32 -4.07 -5.26 11.14
N GLY A 33 -3.87 -4.52 10.04
CA GLY A 33 -2.58 -4.29 9.42
C GLY A 33 -2.33 -5.14 8.19
N ILE A 34 -3.37 -5.55 7.47
CA ILE A 34 -3.24 -6.18 6.16
C ILE A 34 -3.57 -5.15 5.08
N ALA A 35 -2.61 -4.88 4.19
CA ALA A 35 -2.83 -4.05 3.00
C ALA A 35 -2.67 -4.88 1.72
N ARG A 36 -3.31 -4.43 0.64
CA ARG A 36 -3.21 -5.05 -0.68
C ARG A 36 -3.18 -4.00 -1.77
N THR A 37 -2.30 -4.17 -2.75
CA THR A 37 -2.40 -3.53 -4.05
C THR A 37 -3.25 -4.37 -4.99
N PHE A 38 -3.68 -3.79 -6.10
CA PHE A 38 -4.44 -4.49 -7.11
C PHE A 38 -3.60 -4.65 -8.38
N GLN A 39 -3.93 -5.62 -9.22
CA GLN A 39 -3.29 -5.81 -10.53
C GLN A 39 -3.37 -4.53 -11.37
N ASN A 40 -4.56 -3.93 -11.47
CA ASN A 40 -4.72 -2.62 -12.10
C ASN A 40 -4.49 -1.50 -11.09
N ILE A 41 -3.64 -0.54 -11.44
CA ILE A 41 -3.32 0.61 -10.59
C ILE A 41 -4.60 1.40 -10.27
N ARG A 42 -4.90 1.57 -8.97
CA ARG A 42 -6.07 2.30 -8.48
C ARG A 42 -5.65 3.56 -7.73
N LEU A 43 -5.23 4.58 -8.47
CA LEU A 43 -4.94 5.90 -7.92
C LEU A 43 -6.17 6.82 -8.00
N PHE A 44 -6.25 7.78 -7.09
CA PHE A 44 -7.16 8.91 -7.22
C PHE A 44 -6.61 9.84 -8.29
N ARG A 45 -7.15 9.74 -9.49
CA ARG A 45 -6.58 10.30 -10.72
C ARG A 45 -6.52 11.83 -10.73
N GLU A 46 -7.48 12.48 -10.08
CA GLU A 46 -7.57 13.94 -10.00
C GLU A 46 -6.75 14.54 -8.85
N MET A 47 -6.24 13.68 -7.97
CA MET A 47 -5.42 14.09 -6.83
C MET A 47 -3.94 14.08 -7.16
N SER A 48 -3.19 14.92 -6.46
CA SER A 48 -1.73 14.93 -6.49
C SER A 48 -1.16 13.65 -5.85
N VAL A 49 0.14 13.45 -6.01
CA VAL A 49 0.88 12.33 -5.44
C VAL A 49 0.78 12.34 -3.90
N ILE A 50 0.98 13.50 -3.26
CA ILE A 50 0.89 13.60 -1.80
C ILE A 50 -0.53 13.39 -1.29
N GLU A 51 -1.55 13.93 -1.97
CA GLU A 51 -2.95 13.74 -1.58
C GLU A 51 -3.35 12.27 -1.64
N ASN A 52 -2.88 11.52 -2.65
CA ASN A 52 -3.09 10.08 -2.73
C ASN A 52 -2.58 9.34 -1.48
N VAL A 53 -1.44 9.72 -0.95
CA VAL A 53 -0.86 9.13 0.28
C VAL A 53 -1.65 9.57 1.51
N MET A 54 -2.02 10.86 1.59
CA MET A 54 -2.75 11.42 2.74
C MET A 54 -4.13 10.77 2.91
N VAL A 55 -4.86 10.52 1.82
CA VAL A 55 -6.16 9.81 1.88
C VAL A 55 -6.04 8.46 2.58
N ALA A 56 -4.97 7.71 2.30
CA ALA A 56 -4.73 6.42 2.94
C ALA A 56 -4.42 6.54 4.44
N GLN A 57 -3.74 7.59 4.86
CA GLN A 57 -3.48 7.88 6.27
C GLN A 57 -4.77 8.22 7.04
N HIS A 58 -5.69 8.98 6.42
CA HIS A 58 -6.97 9.34 7.04
C HIS A 58 -7.85 8.13 7.39
N MET A 59 -7.79 7.08 6.59
CA MET A 59 -8.54 5.85 6.87
C MET A 59 -8.18 5.20 8.22
N ARG A 60 -6.98 5.48 8.73
CA ARG A 60 -6.49 4.92 9.99
C ARG A 60 -6.78 5.81 11.20
N MET A 61 -6.77 7.12 11.02
CA MET A 61 -6.77 8.08 12.14
C MET A 61 -8.17 8.51 12.61
N GLY A 62 -9.23 8.15 11.89
CA GLY A 62 -10.59 8.52 12.27
C GLY A 62 -10.74 10.05 12.39
N ALA A 63 -11.24 10.71 11.37
CA ALA A 63 -11.48 12.16 11.43
C ALA A 63 -12.63 12.45 12.39
N ASN A 64 -12.40 13.29 13.40
CA ASN A 64 -13.49 13.89 14.17
C ASN A 64 -14.06 15.04 13.35
N LEU A 65 -15.24 14.83 12.78
CA LEU A 65 -15.88 15.76 11.85
C LEU A 65 -16.06 17.16 12.48
N ILE A 66 -16.30 17.22 13.79
CA ILE A 66 -16.46 18.45 14.54
C ILE A 66 -15.14 19.24 14.62
N GLU A 67 -14.02 18.57 14.92
CA GLU A 67 -12.69 19.19 14.96
C GLU A 67 -12.27 19.72 13.58
N ALA A 68 -12.60 19.00 12.53
CA ALA A 68 -12.32 19.39 11.14
C ALA A 68 -13.13 20.61 10.71
N THR A 69 -14.42 20.64 11.04
CA THR A 69 -15.35 21.75 10.68
C THR A 69 -14.97 23.04 11.38
N LEU A 70 -14.60 22.96 12.66
CA LEU A 70 -14.23 24.12 13.49
C LEU A 70 -12.76 24.54 13.31
N ARG A 71 -11.97 23.84 12.50
CA ARG A 71 -10.53 24.07 12.28
C ARG A 71 -9.75 24.32 13.58
N LEU A 72 -10.05 23.51 14.60
CA LEU A 72 -9.40 23.66 15.91
C LEU A 72 -7.88 23.54 15.81
N PRO A 73 -7.09 24.18 16.68
CA PRO A 73 -5.63 24.10 16.66
C PRO A 73 -5.10 22.67 16.75
N SER A 74 -5.85 21.77 17.41
CA SER A 74 -5.55 20.33 17.46
C SER A 74 -5.65 19.67 16.08
N TYR A 75 -6.66 20.04 15.30
CA TYR A 75 -6.84 19.55 13.93
C TYR A 75 -5.71 20.02 13.00
N LEU A 76 -5.41 21.32 13.02
CA LEU A 76 -4.31 21.89 12.21
C LEU A 76 -2.94 21.26 12.55
N ARG A 77 -2.71 20.91 13.80
CA ARG A 77 -1.49 20.21 14.22
C ARG A 77 -1.44 18.78 13.68
N LYS A 78 -2.55 18.05 13.75
CA LYS A 78 -2.69 16.70 13.17
C LYS A 78 -2.48 16.72 11.67
N GLU A 79 -3.08 17.69 10.97
CA GLU A 79 -2.95 17.85 9.51
C GLU A 79 -1.49 18.11 9.10
N ARG A 80 -0.78 19.00 9.79
CA ARG A 80 0.65 19.22 9.55
C ARG A 80 1.47 17.93 9.75
N GLN A 81 1.22 17.20 10.83
CA GLN A 81 1.90 15.93 11.08
C GLN A 81 1.63 14.90 9.97
N GLN A 82 0.41 14.87 9.42
CA GLN A 82 0.07 13.99 8.30
C GLN A 82 0.83 14.38 7.03
N ILE A 83 0.90 15.67 6.72
CA ILE A 83 1.67 16.17 5.57
C ILE A 83 3.14 15.79 5.70
N GLU A 84 3.75 16.01 6.87
CA GLU A 84 5.15 15.63 7.10
C GLU A 84 5.36 14.12 6.95
N ARG A 85 4.52 13.30 7.55
CA ARG A 85 4.60 11.83 7.39
C ARG A 85 4.40 11.38 5.93
N ALA A 86 3.50 12.04 5.19
CA ALA A 86 3.32 11.76 3.78
C ALA A 86 4.56 12.13 2.97
N ARG A 87 5.19 13.28 3.27
CA ARG A 87 6.44 13.71 2.64
C ARG A 87 7.60 12.75 2.95
N GLU A 88 7.75 12.36 4.21
CA GLU A 88 8.73 11.34 4.62
C GLU A 88 8.54 10.05 3.83
N LEU A 89 7.31 9.53 3.78
CA LEU A 89 7.02 8.31 3.04
C LEU A 89 7.29 8.46 1.54
N LEU A 90 6.93 9.60 0.93
CA LEU A 90 7.24 9.89 -0.47
C LEU A 90 8.75 9.96 -0.72
N ASN A 91 9.52 10.50 0.22
CA ASN A 91 10.98 10.49 0.14
C ASN A 91 11.53 9.06 0.15
N GLU A 92 10.98 8.20 1.05
CA GLU A 92 11.38 6.81 1.17
C GLU A 92 11.13 5.96 -0.09
N VAL A 93 10.07 6.29 -0.81
CA VAL A 93 9.72 5.60 -2.06
C VAL A 93 10.27 6.31 -3.32
N GLY A 94 11.05 7.39 -3.13
CA GLY A 94 11.69 8.15 -4.23
C GLY A 94 10.71 8.97 -5.07
N LEU A 95 9.61 9.44 -4.47
CA LEU A 95 8.56 10.20 -5.14
C LEU A 95 8.40 11.65 -4.61
N LEU A 96 9.20 12.09 -3.65
CA LEU A 96 9.05 13.40 -3.01
C LEU A 96 9.07 14.56 -4.02
N GLN A 97 9.93 14.49 -5.02
CA GLN A 97 10.04 15.52 -6.08
C GLN A 97 8.78 15.66 -6.95
N TYR A 98 7.88 14.68 -6.88
CA TYR A 98 6.60 14.66 -7.59
C TYR A 98 5.40 14.92 -6.68
N ALA A 99 5.62 15.32 -5.42
CA ALA A 99 4.56 15.40 -4.39
C ALA A 99 3.33 16.19 -4.87
N ASP A 100 3.54 17.32 -5.52
CA ASP A 100 2.49 18.22 -5.97
C ASP A 100 2.01 17.94 -7.41
N ALA A 101 2.64 16.96 -8.11
CA ALA A 101 2.24 16.57 -9.46
C ALA A 101 0.96 15.72 -9.42
N ARG A 102 0.15 15.76 -10.48
CA ARG A 102 -0.99 14.86 -10.63
C ARG A 102 -0.50 13.40 -10.68
N SER A 103 -1.19 12.50 -10.00
CA SER A 103 -0.82 11.08 -9.96
C SER A 103 -0.77 10.43 -11.35
N THR A 104 -1.62 10.87 -12.28
CA THR A 104 -1.68 10.39 -13.66
C THR A 104 -0.56 10.91 -14.56
N SER A 105 0.15 11.97 -14.18
CA SER A 105 1.29 12.48 -14.96
C SER A 105 2.58 11.67 -14.74
N LEU A 106 2.58 10.79 -13.74
CA LEU A 106 3.73 9.93 -13.47
C LEU A 106 3.89 8.84 -14.54
N PRO A 107 5.12 8.46 -14.91
CA PRO A 107 5.39 7.22 -15.64
C PRO A 107 4.81 6.00 -14.91
N TYR A 108 4.45 4.95 -15.65
CA TYR A 108 3.76 3.77 -15.13
C TYR A 108 4.47 3.15 -13.91
N GLY A 109 5.77 2.94 -13.96
CA GLY A 109 6.54 2.40 -12.83
C GLY A 109 6.48 3.28 -11.57
N LYS A 110 6.41 4.62 -11.73
CA LYS A 110 6.23 5.55 -10.61
C LYS A 110 4.80 5.55 -10.08
N GLN A 111 3.80 5.36 -10.93
CA GLN A 111 2.41 5.15 -10.48
C GLN A 111 2.30 3.89 -9.63
N ARG A 112 2.99 2.79 -10.01
CA ARG A 112 3.04 1.57 -9.20
C ARG A 112 3.73 1.80 -7.85
N ARG A 113 4.85 2.53 -7.81
CA ARG A 113 5.48 2.93 -6.54
C ARG A 113 4.55 3.77 -5.67
N LEU A 114 3.75 4.68 -6.26
CA LEU A 114 2.76 5.48 -5.53
C LEU A 114 1.63 4.60 -4.95
N GLU A 115 1.16 3.61 -5.70
CA GLU A 115 0.17 2.66 -5.20
C GLU A 115 0.69 1.88 -3.98
N ILE A 116 1.94 1.44 -4.04
CA ILE A 116 2.62 0.79 -2.90
C ILE A 116 2.78 1.77 -1.73
N ALA A 117 3.16 3.03 -1.99
CA ALA A 117 3.27 4.06 -0.96
C ALA A 117 1.92 4.30 -0.25
N ARG A 118 0.81 4.30 -0.98
CA ARG A 118 -0.54 4.37 -0.38
C ARG A 118 -0.83 3.19 0.53
N ALA A 119 -0.44 1.99 0.12
CA ALA A 119 -0.59 0.81 0.99
C ALA A 119 0.29 0.93 2.24
N LEU A 120 1.53 1.40 2.11
CA LEU A 120 2.44 1.65 3.24
C LEU A 120 1.93 2.73 4.20
N ALA A 121 1.22 3.75 3.68
CA ALA A 121 0.64 4.82 4.48
C ALA A 121 -0.40 4.33 5.50
N THR A 122 -0.95 3.12 5.31
CA THR A 122 -1.81 2.46 6.30
C THR A 122 -1.02 1.75 7.40
N ASP A 123 0.32 1.80 7.38
CA ASP A 123 1.24 1.16 8.34
C ASP A 123 0.92 -0.36 8.51
N PRO A 124 0.99 -1.13 7.41
CA PRO A 124 0.62 -2.53 7.43
C PRO A 124 1.69 -3.39 8.10
N LYS A 125 1.29 -4.55 8.62
CA LYS A 125 2.18 -5.65 9.03
C LYS A 125 2.40 -6.64 7.89
N LEU A 126 1.40 -6.77 7.02
CA LEU A 126 1.40 -7.67 5.87
C LEU A 126 0.92 -6.92 4.63
N LEU A 127 1.72 -6.94 3.58
CA LEU A 127 1.42 -6.32 2.29
C LEU A 127 1.28 -7.39 1.21
N PHE A 128 0.12 -7.43 0.56
CA PHE A 128 -0.11 -8.24 -0.64
C PHE A 128 0.16 -7.41 -1.88
N LEU A 129 1.04 -7.90 -2.75
CA LEU A 129 1.33 -7.33 -4.06
C LEU A 129 0.83 -8.29 -5.14
N ASP A 130 -0.15 -7.83 -5.90
CA ASP A 130 -0.81 -8.63 -6.95
C ASP A 130 -0.24 -8.24 -8.31
N GLU A 131 0.57 -9.12 -8.90
CA GLU A 131 1.28 -8.93 -10.18
C GLU A 131 1.90 -7.52 -10.33
N PRO A 132 2.76 -7.08 -9.41
CA PRO A 132 3.24 -5.70 -9.40
C PRO A 132 4.09 -5.34 -10.62
N ALA A 133 4.71 -6.32 -11.28
CA ALA A 133 5.54 -6.13 -12.47
C ALA A 133 4.75 -6.26 -13.79
N ALA A 134 3.43 -6.49 -13.75
CA ALA A 134 2.63 -6.62 -14.96
C ALA A 134 2.73 -5.38 -15.85
N GLY A 135 3.02 -5.57 -17.14
CA GLY A 135 3.14 -4.49 -18.11
C GLY A 135 4.44 -3.68 -18.08
N MET A 136 5.41 -4.10 -17.26
CA MET A 136 6.74 -3.49 -17.17
C MET A 136 7.73 -4.16 -18.11
N ASN A 137 8.70 -3.40 -18.59
CA ASN A 137 9.85 -3.98 -19.26
C ASN A 137 10.79 -4.69 -18.25
N PRO A 138 11.74 -5.53 -18.70
CA PRO A 138 12.62 -6.28 -17.78
C PRO A 138 13.43 -5.38 -16.83
N GLN A 139 13.91 -4.23 -17.29
CA GLN A 139 14.66 -3.29 -16.47
C GLN A 139 13.81 -2.68 -15.37
N GLU A 140 12.61 -2.21 -15.72
CA GLU A 140 11.64 -1.66 -14.76
C GLU A 140 11.23 -2.70 -13.72
N SER A 141 11.09 -3.97 -14.14
CA SER A 141 10.77 -5.07 -13.23
C SER A 141 11.89 -5.29 -12.21
N VAL A 142 13.16 -5.27 -12.63
CA VAL A 142 14.30 -5.37 -11.71
C VAL A 142 14.29 -4.22 -10.70
N GLU A 143 14.15 -2.98 -11.17
CA GLU A 143 14.11 -1.80 -10.32
C GLU A 143 12.94 -1.85 -9.31
N LEU A 144 11.77 -2.36 -9.74
CA LEU A 144 10.63 -2.55 -8.85
C LEU A 144 10.93 -3.61 -7.78
N MET A 145 11.61 -4.71 -8.15
CA MET A 145 11.95 -5.77 -7.20
C MET A 145 12.97 -5.30 -6.16
N GLU A 146 13.98 -4.53 -6.56
CA GLU A 146 14.91 -3.89 -5.63
C GLU A 146 14.18 -2.93 -4.68
N PHE A 147 13.26 -2.14 -5.21
CA PHE A 147 12.40 -1.28 -4.41
C PHE A 147 11.56 -2.07 -3.41
N ILE A 148 10.90 -3.17 -3.82
CA ILE A 148 10.11 -4.03 -2.93
C ILE A 148 10.96 -4.62 -1.80
N ARG A 149 12.21 -5.04 -2.09
CA ARG A 149 13.15 -5.51 -1.06
C ARG A 149 13.47 -4.38 -0.07
N SER A 150 13.80 -3.20 -0.58
CA SER A 150 14.17 -2.05 0.26
C SER A 150 13.05 -1.65 1.23
N ILE A 151 11.80 -1.60 0.76
CA ILE A 151 10.64 -1.28 1.63
C ILE A 151 10.36 -2.40 2.64
N ARG A 152 10.49 -3.67 2.24
CA ARG A 152 10.34 -4.81 3.16
C ARG A 152 11.28 -4.67 4.36
N ASP A 153 12.56 -4.43 4.08
CA ASP A 153 13.61 -4.37 5.10
C ASP A 153 13.46 -3.11 5.97
N LYS A 154 13.18 -1.97 5.33
CA LYS A 154 13.03 -0.68 6.01
C LYS A 154 11.81 -0.62 6.92
N PHE A 155 10.66 -1.06 6.42
CA PHE A 155 9.41 -1.05 7.20
C PHE A 155 9.16 -2.34 7.98
N LYS A 156 10.09 -3.31 7.94
CA LYS A 156 9.99 -4.62 8.62
C LYS A 156 8.69 -5.35 8.27
N LEU A 157 8.32 -5.35 7.01
CA LEU A 157 7.07 -5.90 6.51
C LEU A 157 7.19 -7.40 6.19
N SER A 158 6.10 -8.12 6.38
CA SER A 158 5.87 -9.36 5.65
C SER A 158 5.22 -9.00 4.30
N ILE A 159 5.78 -9.50 3.20
CA ILE A 159 5.23 -9.26 1.85
C ILE A 159 4.82 -10.60 1.24
N VAL A 160 3.61 -10.69 0.74
CA VAL A 160 3.12 -11.78 -0.11
C VAL A 160 3.03 -11.26 -1.52
N LEU A 161 3.83 -11.84 -2.40
CA LEU A 161 3.89 -11.51 -3.82
C LEU A 161 3.14 -12.58 -4.61
N ILE A 162 2.18 -12.16 -5.44
CA ILE A 162 1.50 -13.02 -6.41
C ILE A 162 2.10 -12.69 -7.78
N GLU A 163 2.78 -13.63 -8.38
CA GLU A 163 3.47 -13.45 -9.66
C GLU A 163 3.56 -14.77 -10.43
N HIS A 164 3.61 -14.67 -11.75
CA HIS A 164 3.81 -15.80 -12.65
C HIS A 164 5.15 -15.73 -13.41
N HIS A 165 5.88 -14.63 -13.31
CA HIS A 165 7.22 -14.48 -13.88
C HIS A 165 8.29 -15.03 -12.95
N MET A 166 8.78 -16.26 -13.23
CA MET A 166 9.69 -16.97 -12.34
C MET A 166 11.00 -16.21 -12.05
N GLN A 167 11.53 -15.47 -13.02
CA GLN A 167 12.75 -14.66 -12.82
C GLN A 167 12.55 -13.60 -11.73
N VAL A 168 11.37 -12.97 -11.69
CA VAL A 168 10.98 -11.99 -10.68
C VAL A 168 10.87 -12.66 -9.31
N VAL A 169 10.14 -13.78 -9.25
CA VAL A 169 9.89 -14.52 -8.00
C VAL A 169 11.18 -15.01 -7.36
N MET A 170 12.03 -15.68 -8.13
CA MET A 170 13.31 -16.25 -7.64
C MET A 170 14.27 -15.15 -7.16
N GLY A 171 14.14 -13.95 -7.69
CA GLY A 171 14.97 -12.83 -7.32
C GLY A 171 14.59 -12.18 -5.97
N VAL A 172 13.35 -12.32 -5.47
CA VAL A 172 12.84 -11.53 -4.32
C VAL A 172 12.35 -12.39 -3.17
N CYS A 173 11.78 -13.56 -3.46
CA CYS A 173 11.09 -14.37 -2.46
C CYS A 173 12.04 -15.23 -1.65
N ASN A 174 11.84 -15.27 -0.33
CA ASN A 174 12.54 -16.18 0.58
C ASN A 174 11.86 -17.57 0.61
N ARG A 175 10.57 -17.63 0.26
CA ARG A 175 9.76 -18.86 0.24
C ARG A 175 8.78 -18.78 -0.92
N LEU A 176 8.58 -19.90 -1.60
CA LEU A 176 7.68 -20.05 -2.74
C LEU A 176 6.59 -21.07 -2.41
N TYR A 177 5.36 -20.72 -2.78
CA TYR A 177 4.22 -21.63 -2.80
C TYR A 177 3.67 -21.69 -4.22
N VAL A 178 3.55 -22.90 -4.77
CA VAL A 178 2.96 -23.14 -6.09
C VAL A 178 1.53 -23.62 -5.87
N LEU A 179 0.55 -22.91 -6.47
CA LEU A 179 -0.88 -23.19 -6.37
C LEU A 179 -1.41 -23.74 -7.69
#